data_98f3ac5aea1a457da2aecc045d503706
#
_entry.id   98f3ac5aea1a457da2aecc045d503706
#
_cell.length_a   1.000
_cell.length_b   1.000
_cell.length_c   1.000
_cell.angle_alpha   90.00
_cell.angle_beta   90.00
_cell.angle_gamma   90.00
#
_symmetry.space_group_name_H-M   'P 1'
#
loop_
_entity.id
_entity.type
_entity.pdbx_description
1 polymer ?
#
loop_
_entity_poly.entity_id
_entity_poly.type
_entity_poly.pdbx_seq_one_letter_code
_entity_poly.pdbx_strand_id
1 'polypeptide(L)'
;MKLVFIGFLSLATVVCAADVPITQDELVRRSQELYDSLVSGDKAPWKKHFADDCMFADEKGRFLDKPKLIADITPLPPGYSGEIKIQNTQSRIIGNTAVLSYDADETETIFGQNLKARYHITDTWLQRNGDWQIIASQAHRYYEDPAVGKTDPRKFADFIGTYELAPGQTRSVISEGDKLFVERKGKKEELLAETSELFFRKGVEGRILFRYAANGKVDALIDRRNNEDVVWRKMGKEEGGRKN
;
A
#
# COMPACT_ATOMS: atom_id res chain seq x y z
N MET A 1 8.70 -82.35 -24.21
CA MET A 1 8.51 -80.97 -24.74
C MET A 1 8.49 -80.03 -23.55
N LYS A 2 9.61 -79.36 -23.21
CA LYS A 2 9.73 -78.42 -22.04
C LYS A 2 9.54 -77.04 -22.55
N LEU A 3 8.50 -76.36 -22.14
CA LEU A 3 8.28 -74.92 -22.41
C LEU A 3 9.08 -74.10 -21.42
N VAL A 4 9.98 -73.27 -21.95
CA VAL A 4 10.74 -72.27 -21.17
C VAL A 4 9.96 -70.95 -21.25
N PHE A 5 9.42 -70.45 -20.12
CA PHE A 5 8.86 -69.10 -19.99
C PHE A 5 9.99 -68.11 -19.72
N ILE A 6 10.28 -67.22 -20.68
CA ILE A 6 11.17 -66.08 -20.50
C ILE A 6 10.31 -64.92 -20.03
N GLY A 7 10.39 -64.61 -18.72
CA GLY A 7 9.77 -63.43 -18.16
C GLY A 7 10.55 -62.16 -18.51
N PHE A 8 9.92 -61.25 -19.27
CA PHE A 8 10.46 -59.90 -19.50
C PHE A 8 10.23 -59.05 -18.24
N LEU A 9 11.31 -58.72 -17.55
CA LEU A 9 11.30 -57.77 -16.44
C LEU A 9 11.39 -56.33 -17.04
N SER A 10 10.26 -55.63 -17.14
CA SER A 10 10.23 -54.21 -17.52
C SER A 10 10.77 -53.37 -16.38
N LEU A 11 11.99 -52.86 -16.50
CA LEU A 11 12.54 -51.83 -15.63
C LEU A 11 11.84 -50.50 -15.97
N ALA A 12 10.92 -50.06 -15.12
CA ALA A 12 10.37 -48.70 -15.16
C ALA A 12 11.45 -47.74 -14.66
N THR A 13 12.10 -47.01 -15.54
CA THR A 13 12.98 -45.90 -15.18
C THR A 13 12.11 -44.75 -14.71
N VAL A 14 12.12 -44.48 -13.40
CA VAL A 14 11.59 -43.24 -12.83
C VAL A 14 12.57 -42.14 -13.27
N VAL A 15 12.17 -41.40 -14.29
CA VAL A 15 12.85 -40.15 -14.66
C VAL A 15 12.48 -39.15 -13.57
N CYS A 16 13.35 -38.96 -12.57
CA CYS A 16 13.30 -37.79 -11.70
C CYS A 16 13.48 -36.58 -12.61
N ALA A 17 12.44 -35.75 -12.77
CA ALA A 17 12.61 -34.45 -13.38
C ALA A 17 13.70 -33.71 -12.60
N ALA A 18 14.80 -33.37 -13.27
CA ALA A 18 15.86 -32.60 -12.64
C ALA A 18 15.29 -31.28 -12.14
N ASP A 19 15.54 -30.96 -10.86
CA ASP A 19 15.20 -29.66 -10.30
C ASP A 19 15.90 -28.58 -11.13
N VAL A 20 15.13 -27.82 -11.91
CA VAL A 20 15.65 -26.67 -12.65
C VAL A 20 15.81 -25.53 -11.65
N PRO A 21 17.06 -25.12 -11.35
CA PRO A 21 17.27 -24.00 -10.45
C PRO A 21 16.66 -22.73 -11.03
N ILE A 22 15.85 -22.04 -10.23
CA ILE A 22 15.30 -20.74 -10.63
C ILE A 22 16.29 -19.63 -10.25
N THR A 23 16.30 -18.54 -11.01
CA THR A 23 17.10 -17.35 -10.72
C THR A 23 16.22 -16.18 -10.27
N GLN A 24 16.82 -15.15 -9.65
CA GLN A 24 16.11 -13.92 -9.33
C GLN A 24 15.50 -13.29 -10.59
N ASP A 25 16.25 -13.21 -11.68
CA ASP A 25 15.78 -12.61 -12.93
C ASP A 25 14.56 -13.34 -13.49
N GLU A 26 14.53 -14.67 -13.39
CA GLU A 26 13.39 -15.46 -13.83
C GLU A 26 12.16 -15.24 -12.91
N LEU A 27 12.36 -15.14 -11.59
CA LEU A 27 11.27 -14.80 -10.65
C LEU A 27 10.70 -13.41 -10.98
N VAL A 28 11.57 -12.41 -11.16
CA VAL A 28 11.16 -11.04 -11.54
C VAL A 28 10.42 -11.02 -12.86
N ARG A 29 10.93 -11.72 -13.88
CA ARG A 29 10.27 -11.82 -15.18
C ARG A 29 8.87 -12.42 -15.07
N ARG A 30 8.69 -13.49 -14.30
CA ARG A 30 7.38 -14.13 -14.08
C ARG A 30 6.42 -13.22 -13.30
N SER A 31 6.93 -12.51 -12.29
CA SER A 31 6.12 -11.54 -11.56
C SER A 31 5.74 -10.34 -12.44
N GLN A 32 6.65 -9.86 -13.31
CA GLN A 32 6.32 -8.78 -14.25
C GLN A 32 5.27 -9.23 -15.29
N GLU A 33 5.31 -10.48 -15.75
CA GLU A 33 4.31 -11.07 -16.64
C GLU A 33 2.88 -11.01 -16.05
N LEU A 34 2.76 -11.16 -14.71
CA LEU A 34 1.48 -11.00 -14.03
C LEU A 34 0.94 -9.56 -14.21
N TYR A 35 1.76 -8.56 -13.92
CA TYR A 35 1.34 -7.15 -14.00
C TYR A 35 1.09 -6.69 -15.43
N ASP A 36 1.92 -7.12 -16.39
CA ASP A 36 1.74 -6.78 -17.81
C ASP A 36 0.41 -7.33 -18.37
N SER A 37 -0.12 -8.39 -17.76
CA SER A 37 -1.40 -9.00 -18.16
C SER A 37 -2.64 -8.28 -17.61
N LEU A 38 -2.50 -7.39 -16.61
CA LEU A 38 -3.65 -6.75 -15.93
C LEU A 38 -4.44 -5.83 -16.83
N VAL A 39 -3.77 -5.03 -17.66
CA VAL A 39 -4.42 -4.07 -18.56
C VAL A 39 -5.41 -4.75 -19.51
N SER A 40 -5.01 -5.89 -20.06
CA SER A 40 -5.84 -6.69 -20.96
C SER A 40 -6.85 -7.59 -20.23
N GLY A 41 -6.68 -7.78 -18.93
CA GLY A 41 -7.45 -8.74 -18.14
C GLY A 41 -7.11 -10.18 -18.48
N ASP A 42 -5.89 -10.45 -19.00
CA ASP A 42 -5.47 -11.81 -19.31
C ASP A 42 -5.18 -12.60 -18.03
N LYS A 43 -5.97 -13.63 -17.84
CA LYS A 43 -5.90 -14.51 -16.66
C LYS A 43 -4.86 -15.63 -16.78
N ALA A 44 -4.27 -15.84 -17.96
CA ALA A 44 -3.40 -16.98 -18.19
C ALA A 44 -2.12 -16.97 -17.33
N PRO A 45 -1.36 -15.86 -17.20
CA PRO A 45 -0.20 -15.79 -16.32
C PRO A 45 -0.56 -16.09 -14.86
N TRP A 46 -1.67 -15.56 -14.37
CA TRP A 46 -2.12 -15.74 -12.99
C TRP A 46 -2.51 -17.20 -12.71
N LYS A 47 -3.24 -17.84 -13.63
CA LYS A 47 -3.56 -19.25 -13.53
C LYS A 47 -2.30 -20.13 -13.52
N LYS A 48 -1.30 -19.78 -14.30
CA LYS A 48 -0.04 -20.50 -14.43
C LYS A 48 0.85 -20.36 -13.20
N HIS A 49 1.05 -19.12 -12.74
CA HIS A 49 2.06 -18.81 -11.73
C HIS A 49 1.56 -18.93 -10.29
N PHE A 50 0.26 -18.82 -10.02
CA PHE A 50 -0.28 -19.07 -8.70
C PHE A 50 -0.65 -20.54 -8.50
N ALA A 51 -0.26 -21.14 -7.38
CA ALA A 51 -0.66 -22.48 -6.98
C ALA A 51 -2.16 -22.51 -6.62
N ASP A 52 -2.81 -23.69 -6.74
CA ASP A 52 -4.24 -23.81 -6.42
C ASP A 52 -4.52 -23.62 -4.93
N ASP A 53 -3.54 -23.93 -4.07
CA ASP A 53 -3.57 -23.77 -2.62
C ASP A 53 -2.89 -22.45 -2.15
N CYS A 54 -2.74 -21.46 -3.03
CA CYS A 54 -2.09 -20.21 -2.67
C CYS A 54 -2.89 -19.38 -1.64
N MET A 55 -2.16 -18.61 -0.85
CA MET A 55 -2.70 -17.56 0.02
C MET A 55 -2.29 -16.20 -0.52
N PHE A 56 -3.24 -15.38 -0.90
CA PHE A 56 -2.99 -14.03 -1.38
C PHE A 56 -3.64 -13.01 -0.44
N ALA A 57 -2.86 -12.03 0.02
CA ALA A 57 -3.35 -10.86 0.75
C ALA A 57 -3.09 -9.61 -0.11
N ASP A 58 -4.16 -8.92 -0.49
CA ASP A 58 -4.04 -7.69 -1.27
C ASP A 58 -3.71 -6.46 -0.39
N GLU A 59 -3.52 -5.32 -1.04
CA GLU A 59 -3.19 -4.04 -0.40
C GLU A 59 -4.32 -3.50 0.51
N LYS A 60 -5.51 -4.07 0.43
CA LYS A 60 -6.69 -3.76 1.28
C LYS A 60 -6.83 -4.72 2.45
N GLY A 61 -5.91 -5.69 2.57
CA GLY A 61 -5.97 -6.73 3.60
C GLY A 61 -7.01 -7.82 3.35
N ARG A 62 -7.52 -7.96 2.11
CA ARG A 62 -8.44 -9.04 1.76
C ARG A 62 -7.64 -10.32 1.51
N PHE A 63 -8.08 -11.42 2.09
CA PHE A 63 -7.53 -12.74 1.80
C PHE A 63 -8.31 -13.38 0.64
N LEU A 64 -7.60 -13.67 -0.44
CA LEU A 64 -8.15 -14.26 -1.65
C LEU A 64 -7.53 -15.64 -1.88
N ASP A 65 -8.37 -16.61 -2.18
CA ASP A 65 -7.96 -17.87 -2.81
C ASP A 65 -7.79 -17.67 -4.33
N LYS A 66 -7.14 -18.61 -5.00
CA LYS A 66 -6.88 -18.54 -6.45
C LYS A 66 -8.16 -18.28 -7.27
N PRO A 67 -9.30 -18.95 -7.04
CA PRO A 67 -10.53 -18.68 -7.78
C PRO A 67 -10.99 -17.22 -7.68
N LYS A 68 -10.96 -16.62 -6.49
CA LYS A 68 -11.35 -15.22 -6.27
C LYS A 68 -10.33 -14.27 -6.90
N LEU A 69 -9.03 -14.53 -6.70
CA LEU A 69 -7.96 -13.77 -7.34
C LEU A 69 -8.14 -13.71 -8.86
N ILE A 70 -8.37 -14.87 -9.49
CA ILE A 70 -8.61 -14.95 -10.94
C ILE A 70 -9.92 -14.27 -11.36
N ALA A 71 -10.96 -14.30 -10.53
CA ALA A 71 -12.21 -13.61 -10.81
C ALA A 71 -12.06 -12.09 -10.85
N ASP A 72 -11.24 -11.53 -9.96
CA ASP A 72 -10.98 -10.09 -9.85
C ASP A 72 -10.20 -9.52 -11.05
N ILE A 73 -9.48 -10.37 -11.82
CA ILE A 73 -8.74 -9.93 -13.01
C ILE A 73 -9.72 -9.69 -14.15
N THR A 74 -9.88 -8.43 -14.52
CA THR A 74 -10.74 -7.97 -15.61
C THR A 74 -10.03 -6.91 -16.45
N PRO A 75 -10.33 -6.78 -17.74
CA PRO A 75 -9.76 -5.72 -18.56
C PRO A 75 -10.05 -4.35 -17.95
N LEU A 76 -9.11 -3.42 -18.10
CA LEU A 76 -9.37 -2.03 -17.73
C LEU A 76 -10.56 -1.48 -18.54
N PRO A 77 -11.47 -0.73 -17.91
CA PRO A 77 -12.61 -0.15 -18.61
C PRO A 77 -12.17 0.93 -19.61
N PRO A 78 -13.00 1.27 -20.60
CA PRO A 78 -12.72 2.37 -21.52
C PRO A 78 -12.41 3.69 -20.79
N GLY A 79 -11.37 4.39 -21.22
CA GLY A 79 -10.90 5.64 -20.59
C GLY A 79 -9.85 5.42 -19.50
N TYR A 80 -9.50 4.15 -19.22
CA TYR A 80 -8.44 3.76 -18.29
C TYR A 80 -7.25 3.21 -19.07
N SER A 81 -6.07 3.52 -18.61
CA SER A 81 -4.80 2.92 -19.05
C SER A 81 -3.80 2.96 -17.90
N GLY A 82 -2.77 2.13 -17.97
CA GLY A 82 -1.75 2.13 -16.91
C GLY A 82 -0.70 1.06 -17.13
N GLU A 83 0.26 1.05 -16.24
CA GLU A 83 1.30 0.01 -16.14
C GLU A 83 1.77 -0.13 -14.70
N ILE A 84 2.30 -1.30 -14.38
CA ILE A 84 2.97 -1.59 -13.11
C ILE A 84 4.37 -2.11 -13.43
N LYS A 85 5.40 -1.47 -12.87
CA LYS A 85 6.81 -1.83 -13.06
C LYS A 85 7.43 -2.32 -11.77
N ILE A 86 8.05 -3.49 -11.82
CA ILE A 86 8.80 -4.05 -10.70
C ILE A 86 10.15 -3.35 -10.57
N GLN A 87 10.51 -2.97 -9.33
CA GLN A 87 11.77 -2.35 -8.97
C GLN A 87 12.28 -2.87 -7.61
N ASN A 88 13.51 -2.52 -7.25
CA ASN A 88 14.12 -2.79 -5.94
C ASN A 88 14.00 -4.25 -5.50
N THR A 89 14.32 -5.17 -6.40
CA THR A 89 14.13 -6.61 -6.22
C THR A 89 15.19 -7.23 -5.31
N GLN A 90 14.76 -8.10 -4.42
CA GLN A 90 15.62 -8.96 -3.59
C GLN A 90 15.04 -10.36 -3.55
N SER A 91 15.88 -11.37 -3.57
CA SER A 91 15.44 -12.76 -3.45
C SER A 91 16.27 -13.59 -2.49
N ARG A 92 15.66 -14.66 -1.99
CA ARG A 92 16.34 -15.78 -1.29
C ARG A 92 15.81 -17.07 -1.88
N ILE A 93 16.73 -17.90 -2.35
CA ILE A 93 16.41 -19.19 -2.97
C ILE A 93 17.06 -20.28 -2.12
N ILE A 94 16.27 -21.22 -1.62
CA ILE A 94 16.70 -22.31 -0.74
C ILE A 94 16.01 -23.59 -1.20
N GLY A 95 16.78 -24.47 -1.84
CA GLY A 95 16.24 -25.71 -2.40
C GLY A 95 15.11 -25.44 -3.39
N ASN A 96 13.94 -25.98 -3.11
CA ASN A 96 12.72 -25.82 -3.91
C ASN A 96 11.83 -24.64 -3.48
N THR A 97 12.34 -23.74 -2.65
CA THR A 97 11.59 -22.56 -2.16
C THR A 97 12.35 -21.28 -2.51
N ALA A 98 11.64 -20.27 -2.96
CA ALA A 98 12.18 -18.93 -3.18
C ALA A 98 11.26 -17.88 -2.59
N VAL A 99 11.85 -16.84 -2.00
CA VAL A 99 11.14 -15.62 -1.60
C VAL A 99 11.65 -14.50 -2.48
N LEU A 100 10.73 -13.80 -3.13
CA LEU A 100 10.99 -12.59 -3.92
C LEU A 100 10.31 -11.41 -3.25
N SER A 101 11.07 -10.39 -2.91
CA SER A 101 10.58 -9.13 -2.35
C SER A 101 10.89 -8.00 -3.32
N TYR A 102 9.92 -7.13 -3.62
CA TYR A 102 10.08 -6.07 -4.61
C TYR A 102 9.10 -4.94 -4.41
N ASP A 103 9.41 -3.80 -5.00
CA ASP A 103 8.47 -2.69 -5.14
C ASP A 103 7.78 -2.77 -6.51
N ALA A 104 6.50 -2.42 -6.56
CA ALA A 104 5.70 -2.29 -7.77
C ALA A 104 5.23 -0.86 -7.91
N ASP A 105 5.78 -0.12 -8.89
CA ASP A 105 5.40 1.24 -9.21
C ASP A 105 4.27 1.21 -10.22
N GLU A 106 3.10 1.68 -9.80
CA GLU A 106 1.91 1.81 -10.63
C GLU A 106 1.76 3.23 -11.14
N THR A 107 1.50 3.35 -12.43
CA THR A 107 1.02 4.57 -13.07
C THR A 107 -0.31 4.26 -13.74
N GLU A 108 -1.33 5.06 -13.47
CA GLU A 108 -2.65 4.90 -14.04
C GLU A 108 -3.13 6.23 -14.62
N THR A 109 -3.85 6.17 -15.73
CA THR A 109 -4.54 7.31 -16.31
C THR A 109 -6.04 7.01 -16.39
N ILE A 110 -6.84 7.85 -15.75
CA ILE A 110 -8.31 7.75 -15.73
C ILE A 110 -8.87 8.99 -16.40
N PHE A 111 -9.43 8.84 -17.62
CA PHE A 111 -9.95 9.95 -18.43
C PHE A 111 -8.99 11.15 -18.51
N GLY A 112 -7.68 10.88 -18.69
CA GLY A 112 -6.63 11.90 -18.79
C GLY A 112 -6.08 12.40 -17.46
N GLN A 113 -6.56 11.92 -16.33
CA GLN A 113 -6.02 12.22 -15.00
C GLN A 113 -4.99 11.16 -14.60
N ASN A 114 -3.78 11.58 -14.26
CA ASN A 114 -2.70 10.70 -13.91
C ASN A 114 -2.67 10.42 -12.41
N LEU A 115 -2.63 9.14 -12.06
CA LEU A 115 -2.48 8.63 -10.69
C LEU A 115 -1.19 7.84 -10.58
N LYS A 116 -0.65 7.78 -9.37
CA LYS A 116 0.51 6.97 -9.03
C LYS A 116 0.28 6.26 -7.71
N ALA A 117 0.76 5.04 -7.63
CA ALA A 117 0.82 4.30 -6.39
C ALA A 117 2.09 3.45 -6.37
N ARG A 118 2.56 3.13 -5.19
CA ARG A 118 3.66 2.20 -4.97
C ARG A 118 3.25 1.15 -3.97
N TYR A 119 3.59 -0.08 -4.26
CA TYR A 119 3.34 -1.22 -3.41
C TYR A 119 4.64 -1.93 -3.08
N HIS A 120 4.72 -2.53 -1.90
CA HIS A 120 5.72 -3.53 -1.57
C HIS A 120 5.08 -4.89 -1.59
N ILE A 121 5.66 -5.81 -2.35
CA ILE A 121 5.14 -7.16 -2.50
C ILE A 121 6.19 -8.17 -2.03
N THR A 122 5.73 -9.21 -1.37
CA THR A 122 6.55 -10.37 -1.04
C THR A 122 5.85 -11.63 -1.51
N ASP A 123 6.47 -12.31 -2.47
CA ASP A 123 6.01 -13.57 -3.04
C ASP A 123 6.84 -14.74 -2.50
N THR A 124 6.17 -15.79 -2.08
CA THR A 124 6.81 -17.07 -1.77
C THR A 124 6.49 -18.05 -2.88
N TRP A 125 7.55 -18.49 -3.56
CA TRP A 125 7.50 -19.45 -4.65
C TRP A 125 7.93 -20.82 -4.14
N LEU A 126 7.24 -21.87 -4.62
CA LEU A 126 7.57 -23.25 -4.34
C LEU A 126 7.61 -24.05 -5.63
N GLN A 127 8.68 -24.85 -5.79
CA GLN A 127 8.77 -25.80 -6.89
C GLN A 127 8.06 -27.10 -6.51
N ARG A 128 7.05 -27.47 -7.31
CA ARG A 128 6.32 -28.72 -7.22
C ARG A 128 6.23 -29.35 -8.61
N ASN A 129 6.62 -30.63 -8.72
CA ASN A 129 6.55 -31.37 -9.98
C ASN A 129 7.29 -30.68 -11.17
N GLY A 130 8.38 -29.99 -10.89
CA GLY A 130 9.16 -29.25 -11.88
C GLY A 130 8.71 -27.82 -12.13
N ASP A 131 7.53 -27.40 -11.66
CA ASP A 131 6.99 -26.06 -11.86
C ASP A 131 7.14 -25.18 -10.62
N TRP A 132 7.59 -23.95 -10.81
CA TRP A 132 7.63 -22.93 -9.75
C TRP A 132 6.33 -22.13 -9.74
N GLN A 133 5.64 -22.13 -8.59
CA GLN A 133 4.38 -21.43 -8.40
C GLN A 133 4.38 -20.62 -7.09
N ILE A 134 3.65 -19.52 -7.09
CA ILE A 134 3.43 -18.68 -5.91
C ILE A 134 2.44 -19.40 -4.97
N ILE A 135 2.89 -19.70 -3.77
CA ILE A 135 2.07 -20.32 -2.71
C ILE A 135 1.59 -19.30 -1.69
N ALA A 136 2.28 -18.17 -1.57
CA ALA A 136 1.85 -17.05 -0.74
C ALA A 136 2.32 -15.73 -1.37
N SER A 137 1.47 -14.72 -1.32
CA SER A 137 1.79 -13.36 -1.75
C SER A 137 1.10 -12.36 -0.85
N GLN A 138 1.81 -11.28 -0.53
CA GLN A 138 1.27 -10.18 0.24
C GLN A 138 1.66 -8.85 -0.40
N ALA A 139 0.67 -8.02 -0.67
CA ALA A 139 0.86 -6.65 -1.12
C ALA A 139 0.64 -5.68 0.04
N HIS A 140 1.47 -4.64 0.10
CA HIS A 140 1.35 -3.53 1.04
C HIS A 140 1.50 -2.23 0.26
N ARG A 141 0.54 -1.32 0.38
CA ARG A 141 0.63 -0.01 -0.26
C ARG A 141 1.50 0.92 0.56
N TYR A 142 2.49 1.56 -0.06
CA TYR A 142 3.26 2.61 0.59
C TYR A 142 2.40 3.84 0.84
N TYR A 143 2.62 4.46 2.00
CA TYR A 143 2.15 5.81 2.22
C TYR A 143 3.08 6.79 1.50
N GLU A 144 2.48 7.68 0.72
CA GLU A 144 3.18 8.81 0.10
C GLU A 144 2.54 10.11 0.57
N ASP A 145 3.41 11.10 0.86
CA ASP A 145 2.91 12.43 1.19
C ASP A 145 2.16 13.02 -0.01
N PRO A 146 1.05 13.73 0.22
CA PRO A 146 0.38 14.46 -0.83
C PRO A 146 1.27 15.53 -1.47
N ALA A 147 0.95 15.93 -2.67
CA ALA A 147 1.56 17.10 -3.26
C ALA A 147 1.25 18.33 -2.40
N VAL A 148 2.28 19.14 -2.13
CA VAL A 148 2.09 20.41 -1.39
C VAL A 148 1.29 21.36 -2.27
N GLY A 149 0.11 21.71 -1.81
CA GLY A 149 -0.79 22.66 -2.43
C GLY A 149 -0.53 24.10 -1.99
N LYS A 150 -1.49 24.98 -2.28
CA LYS A 150 -1.43 26.39 -1.88
C LYS A 150 -2.30 26.64 -0.66
N THR A 151 -1.80 27.45 0.26
CA THR A 151 -2.54 27.94 1.42
C THR A 151 -2.72 29.45 1.35
N ASP A 152 -3.62 29.97 2.17
CA ASP A 152 -3.79 31.42 2.40
C ASP A 152 -3.35 31.75 3.83
N PRO A 153 -2.15 32.35 4.04
CA PRO A 153 -1.65 32.66 5.36
C PRO A 153 -2.57 33.59 6.18
N ARG A 154 -3.46 34.35 5.51
CA ARG A 154 -4.44 35.22 6.20
C ARG A 154 -5.45 34.42 7.02
N LYS A 155 -5.72 33.18 6.64
CA LYS A 155 -6.59 32.25 7.37
C LYS A 155 -5.92 31.63 8.60
N PHE A 156 -4.59 31.73 8.74
CA PHE A 156 -3.88 31.10 9.85
C PHE A 156 -4.31 31.66 11.22
N ALA A 157 -4.74 32.93 11.28
CA ALA A 157 -5.27 33.53 12.49
C ALA A 157 -6.47 32.75 13.08
N ASP A 158 -7.27 32.12 12.22
CA ASP A 158 -8.41 31.29 12.62
C ASP A 158 -7.97 29.96 13.25
N PHE A 159 -6.84 29.44 12.80
CA PHE A 159 -6.31 28.12 13.19
C PHE A 159 -5.46 28.17 14.45
N ILE A 160 -4.80 29.31 14.71
CA ILE A 160 -3.91 29.49 15.86
C ILE A 160 -4.66 29.31 17.16
N GLY A 161 -4.07 28.59 18.12
CA GLY A 161 -4.59 28.37 19.44
C GLY A 161 -4.20 27.04 20.05
N THR A 162 -4.66 26.81 21.26
CA THR A 162 -4.49 25.55 21.99
C THR A 162 -5.72 24.68 21.79
N TYR A 163 -5.48 23.41 21.54
CA TYR A 163 -6.50 22.41 21.31
C TYR A 163 -6.32 21.26 22.32
N GLU A 164 -7.39 20.84 22.95
CA GLU A 164 -7.40 19.80 23.96
C GLU A 164 -8.16 18.55 23.48
N LEU A 165 -7.55 17.39 23.66
CA LEU A 165 -8.17 16.09 23.42
C LEU A 165 -8.89 15.57 24.67
N ALA A 166 -8.22 15.65 25.81
CA ALA A 166 -8.69 15.27 27.13
C ALA A 166 -7.95 16.14 28.17
N PRO A 167 -8.42 16.22 29.43
CA PRO A 167 -7.78 17.04 30.44
C PRO A 167 -6.26 16.90 30.49
N GLY A 168 -5.54 17.99 30.23
CA GLY A 168 -4.08 18.05 30.18
C GLY A 168 -3.44 17.44 28.94
N GLN A 169 -4.20 16.92 27.97
CA GLN A 169 -3.69 16.45 26.69
C GLN A 169 -3.92 17.54 25.64
N THR A 170 -2.93 18.42 25.51
CA THR A 170 -3.04 19.59 24.63
C THR A 170 -2.04 19.53 23.48
N ARG A 171 -2.35 20.26 22.43
CA ARG A 171 -1.44 20.68 21.34
C ARG A 171 -1.72 22.14 21.00
N SER A 172 -0.70 22.82 20.51
CA SER A 172 -0.83 24.20 20.05
C SER A 172 -0.66 24.26 18.54
N VAL A 173 -1.45 25.08 17.89
CA VAL A 173 -1.23 25.48 16.49
C VAL A 173 -0.69 26.90 16.52
N ILE A 174 0.46 27.10 15.85
CA ILE A 174 1.17 28.38 15.76
C ILE A 174 1.53 28.68 14.32
N SER A 175 1.73 29.94 13.98
CA SER A 175 2.25 30.36 12.68
C SER A 175 3.59 31.07 12.83
N GLU A 176 4.48 30.85 11.88
CA GLU A 176 5.74 31.55 11.73
C GLU A 176 5.90 31.97 10.26
N GLY A 177 5.76 33.27 10.02
CA GLY A 177 5.70 33.78 8.64
C GLY A 177 4.48 33.19 7.90
N ASP A 178 4.74 32.62 6.76
CA ASP A 178 3.73 31.97 5.89
C ASP A 178 3.55 30.45 6.14
N LYS A 179 4.05 29.97 7.30
CA LYS A 179 3.99 28.56 7.68
C LYS A 179 3.15 28.32 8.92
N LEU A 180 2.47 27.20 8.93
CA LEU A 180 1.67 26.73 10.06
C LEU A 180 2.34 25.53 10.70
N PHE A 181 2.33 25.46 12.03
CA PHE A 181 2.92 24.37 12.78
C PHE A 181 1.96 23.85 13.83
N VAL A 182 2.08 22.55 14.12
CA VAL A 182 1.50 21.96 15.32
C VAL A 182 2.62 21.62 16.31
N GLU A 183 2.43 21.99 17.56
CA GLU A 183 3.37 21.70 18.64
C GLU A 183 2.71 20.85 19.72
N ARG A 184 3.39 19.80 20.15
CA ARG A 184 2.95 18.93 21.25
C ARG A 184 4.16 18.42 22.03
N LYS A 185 4.14 18.58 23.35
CA LYS A 185 5.22 18.10 24.25
C LYS A 185 6.62 18.54 23.80
N GLY A 186 6.75 19.79 23.36
CA GLY A 186 8.00 20.37 22.88
C GLY A 186 8.44 19.92 21.48
N LYS A 187 7.70 19.04 20.82
CA LYS A 187 7.93 18.68 19.43
C LYS A 187 7.08 19.54 18.51
N LYS A 188 7.73 20.25 17.59
CA LYS A 188 7.12 21.11 16.60
C LYS A 188 7.20 20.44 15.23
N GLU A 189 6.06 20.38 14.53
CA GLU A 189 5.95 19.79 13.18
C GLU A 189 5.24 20.76 12.26
N GLU A 190 5.76 20.96 11.05
CA GLU A 190 5.12 21.80 10.03
C GLU A 190 3.84 21.14 9.52
N LEU A 191 2.79 21.95 9.37
CA LEU A 191 1.55 21.56 8.70
C LEU A 191 1.64 22.01 7.25
N LEU A 192 1.95 21.08 6.36
CA LEU A 192 1.99 21.30 4.92
C LEU A 192 0.57 21.33 4.38
N ALA A 193 0.24 22.30 3.54
CA ALA A 193 -1.08 22.38 2.94
C ALA A 193 -1.21 21.36 1.80
N GLU A 194 -2.26 20.56 1.81
CA GLU A 194 -2.74 19.84 0.64
C GLU A 194 -3.73 20.73 -0.15
N THR A 195 -4.61 21.43 0.59
CA THR A 195 -5.47 22.50 0.09
C THR A 195 -5.44 23.68 1.07
N SER A 196 -6.23 24.73 0.83
CA SER A 196 -6.31 25.89 1.73
C SER A 196 -6.81 25.56 3.17
N GLU A 197 -7.42 24.39 3.36
CA GLU A 197 -8.08 24.00 4.62
C GLU A 197 -7.72 22.57 5.07
N LEU A 198 -7.01 21.83 4.25
CA LEU A 198 -6.58 20.47 4.51
C LEU A 198 -5.06 20.43 4.59
N PHE A 199 -4.55 19.94 5.70
CA PHE A 199 -3.12 19.91 5.99
C PHE A 199 -2.64 18.49 6.28
N PHE A 200 -1.35 18.26 6.10
CA PHE A 200 -0.69 17.02 6.48
C PHE A 200 0.66 17.30 7.14
N ARG A 201 1.21 16.29 7.80
CA ARG A 201 2.57 16.30 8.36
C ARG A 201 3.43 15.39 7.50
N LYS A 202 4.62 15.84 7.14
CA LYS A 202 5.52 15.07 6.28
C LYS A 202 5.83 13.69 6.87
N GLY A 203 5.64 12.65 6.07
CA GLY A 203 5.91 11.25 6.45
C GLY A 203 4.94 10.68 7.48
N VAL A 204 3.80 11.34 7.72
CA VAL A 204 2.78 10.88 8.68
C VAL A 204 1.45 10.69 7.97
N GLU A 205 1.00 9.44 7.91
CA GLU A 205 -0.33 9.15 7.38
C GLU A 205 -1.41 9.85 8.19
N GLY A 206 -2.34 10.49 7.49
CA GLY A 206 -3.43 11.25 8.07
C GLY A 206 -3.49 12.69 7.57
N ARG A 207 -4.55 13.37 7.96
CA ARG A 207 -4.84 14.76 7.59
C ARG A 207 -5.23 15.57 8.81
N ILE A 208 -4.90 16.83 8.79
CA ILE A 208 -5.33 17.81 9.78
C ILE A 208 -6.34 18.74 9.11
N LEU A 209 -7.54 18.83 9.69
CA LEU A 209 -8.60 19.73 9.28
C LEU A 209 -8.98 20.63 10.43
N PHE A 210 -9.49 21.84 10.13
CA PHE A 210 -10.05 22.73 11.12
C PHE A 210 -11.56 22.81 10.91
N ARG A 211 -12.31 22.53 11.97
CA ARG A 211 -13.77 22.61 11.94
C ARG A 211 -14.21 23.98 12.35
N TYR A 212 -15.14 24.56 11.57
CA TYR A 212 -15.81 25.82 11.89
C TYR A 212 -17.14 25.52 12.54
N ALA A 213 -17.39 26.19 13.67
CA ALA A 213 -18.70 26.23 14.32
C ALA A 213 -19.69 27.09 13.55
N ALA A 214 -20.96 27.04 13.91
CA ALA A 214 -22.01 27.83 13.26
C ALA A 214 -21.80 29.38 13.30
N ASN A 215 -20.99 29.87 14.25
CA ASN A 215 -20.60 31.27 14.37
C ASN A 215 -19.40 31.66 13.48
N GLY A 216 -18.95 30.78 12.60
CA GLY A 216 -17.83 31.02 11.69
C GLY A 216 -16.43 30.97 12.33
N LYS A 217 -16.33 30.59 13.62
CA LYS A 217 -15.02 30.43 14.29
C LYS A 217 -14.59 28.98 14.33
N VAL A 218 -13.29 28.75 14.26
CA VAL A 218 -12.72 27.41 14.43
C VAL A 218 -12.92 26.96 15.88
N ASP A 219 -13.59 25.82 16.08
CA ASP A 219 -13.88 25.20 17.37
C ASP A 219 -13.13 23.90 17.62
N ALA A 220 -12.58 23.27 16.57
CA ALA A 220 -11.81 22.06 16.71
C ALA A 220 -10.76 21.89 15.62
N LEU A 221 -9.69 21.16 15.97
CA LEU A 221 -8.75 20.54 15.06
C LEU A 221 -9.11 19.06 14.99
N ILE A 222 -9.25 18.53 13.79
CA ILE A 222 -9.54 17.14 13.50
C ILE A 222 -8.26 16.51 12.97
N ASP A 223 -7.75 15.51 13.68
CA ASP A 223 -6.62 14.67 13.23
C ASP A 223 -7.25 13.39 12.66
N ARG A 224 -7.45 13.37 11.35
CA ARG A 224 -8.02 12.24 10.61
C ARG A 224 -6.94 11.23 10.35
N ARG A 225 -7.16 10.01 10.84
CA ARG A 225 -6.26 8.86 10.65
C ARG A 225 -7.04 7.71 10.05
N ASN A 226 -6.56 7.17 8.96
CA ASN A 226 -7.31 6.15 8.23
C ASN A 226 -8.74 6.66 7.94
N ASN A 227 -9.75 6.04 8.52
CA ASN A 227 -11.16 6.41 8.38
C ASN A 227 -11.75 7.02 9.65
N GLU A 228 -10.91 7.40 10.64
CA GLU A 228 -11.35 7.84 11.96
C GLU A 228 -10.85 9.25 12.27
N ASP A 229 -11.71 10.02 12.93
CA ASP A 229 -11.44 11.40 13.34
C ASP A 229 -11.14 11.48 14.83
N VAL A 230 -9.96 11.96 15.18
CA VAL A 230 -9.59 12.34 16.54
C VAL A 230 -9.81 13.83 16.69
N VAL A 231 -10.83 14.22 17.48
CA VAL A 231 -11.27 15.60 17.61
C VAL A 231 -10.60 16.27 18.80
N TRP A 232 -9.84 17.32 18.53
CA TRP A 232 -9.21 18.19 19.52
C TRP A 232 -10.01 19.48 19.60
N ARG A 233 -10.63 19.78 20.73
CA ARG A 233 -11.45 20.98 20.91
C ARG A 233 -10.59 22.20 21.13
N LYS A 234 -10.89 23.31 20.46
CA LYS A 234 -10.17 24.56 20.64
C LYS A 234 -10.51 25.11 22.02
N MET A 235 -9.48 25.38 22.81
CA MET A 235 -9.66 26.02 24.12
C MET A 235 -10.00 27.50 23.92
N GLY A 236 -10.98 28.00 24.69
CA GLY A 236 -11.24 29.44 24.76
C GLY A 236 -9.99 30.16 25.25
N LYS A 237 -9.76 31.40 24.81
CA LYS A 237 -8.81 32.27 25.54
C LYS A 237 -9.33 32.39 26.96
N GLU A 238 -8.54 31.92 27.93
CA GLU A 238 -8.82 32.31 29.34
C GLU A 238 -8.88 33.82 29.37
N GLU A 239 -10.05 34.39 29.71
CA GLU A 239 -10.15 35.79 30.10
C GLU A 239 -9.23 35.92 31.31
N GLY A 240 -8.14 36.67 31.13
CA GLY A 240 -7.06 36.80 32.09
C GLY A 240 -7.61 37.00 33.49
N GLY A 241 -7.24 36.05 34.36
CA GLY A 241 -7.72 36.03 35.75
C GLY A 241 -7.53 37.38 36.41
N ARG A 242 -8.63 38.01 36.80
CA ARG A 242 -8.62 38.98 37.89
C ARG A 242 -8.18 38.22 39.13
N LYS A 243 -6.90 38.32 39.46
CA LYS A 243 -6.47 38.08 40.84
C LYS A 243 -7.01 39.24 41.67
N ASN A 244 -8.01 38.96 42.49
CA ASN A 244 -8.31 39.79 43.67
C ASN A 244 -7.32 39.44 44.78
#